data_b1a89e1c06be7ee17f31e0b7305b223f
#
_entry.id   b1a89e1c06be7ee17f31e0b7305b223f
#
_cell.length_a   1.000
_cell.length_b   1.000
_cell.length_c   1.000
_cell.angle_alpha   90.00
_cell.angle_beta   90.00
_cell.angle_gamma   90.00
#
_symmetry.space_group_name_H-M   'P 1'
#
loop_
_entity.id
_entity.type
_entity.pdbx_description
1 polymer ?
#
loop_
_entity_poly.entity_id
_entity_poly.type
_entity_poly.pdbx_seq_one_letter_code
_entity_poly.pdbx_strand_id
1 'polypeptide(L)'
;MKELAKPAIEAVKKDDVKFVPKRYEKTYFNWMENIQDWCISRQLWWGHQIPAYYCEECGHINVAKSAPNKCEKCGSDKLHQDPDTLDTWFSSALWPFSTLGWPNKESEDLK
;
A
#
# COMPACT_ATOMS: atom_id res chain seq x y z
N MET A 1 5.95 -7.98 0.76
CA MET A 1 5.64 -7.62 2.17
C MET A 1 6.88 -7.60 3.07
N LYS A 2 7.85 -8.49 2.92
CA LYS A 2 9.05 -8.54 3.79
C LYS A 2 9.84 -7.23 3.82
N GLU A 3 10.03 -6.57 2.67
CA GLU A 3 10.74 -5.28 2.58
C GLU A 3 10.01 -4.15 3.33
N LEU A 4 8.67 -4.20 3.35
CA LEU A 4 7.87 -3.22 4.09
C LEU A 4 7.86 -3.49 5.60
N ALA A 5 7.95 -4.75 6.00
CA ALA A 5 7.99 -5.14 7.42
C ALA A 5 9.31 -4.77 8.09
N LYS A 6 10.42 -4.80 7.33
CA LYS A 6 11.76 -4.55 7.87
C LYS A 6 11.90 -3.21 8.60
N PRO A 7 11.57 -2.05 8.00
CA PRO A 7 11.66 -0.77 8.69
C PRO A 7 10.69 -0.69 9.89
N ALA A 8 9.53 -1.31 9.80
CA ALA A 8 8.56 -1.35 10.90
C ALA A 8 9.09 -2.15 12.11
N ILE A 9 9.75 -3.29 11.87
CA ILE A 9 10.44 -4.06 12.91
C ILE A 9 11.56 -3.23 13.54
N GLU A 10 12.36 -2.55 12.73
CA GLU A 10 13.47 -1.71 13.20
C GLU A 10 13.00 -0.56 14.06
N ALA A 11 11.89 0.10 13.73
CA ALA A 11 11.32 1.19 14.52
C ALA A 11 10.98 0.75 15.95
N VAL A 12 10.43 -0.45 16.12
CA VAL A 12 10.16 -0.99 17.46
C VAL A 12 11.45 -1.43 18.18
N LYS A 13 12.41 -2.03 17.48
CA LYS A 13 13.70 -2.42 18.05
C LYS A 13 14.54 -1.23 18.54
N LYS A 14 14.37 -0.06 17.92
CA LYS A 14 15.06 1.20 18.27
C LYS A 14 14.29 2.04 19.31
N ASP A 15 13.17 1.56 19.80
CA ASP A 15 12.27 2.29 20.69
C ASP A 15 11.66 3.58 20.08
N ASP A 16 11.69 3.74 18.75
CA ASP A 16 11.01 4.83 18.04
C ASP A 16 9.48 4.68 18.15
N VAL A 17 9.01 3.43 18.20
CA VAL A 17 7.62 3.04 18.45
C VAL A 17 7.55 2.08 19.62
N LYS A 18 6.71 2.36 20.60
CA LYS A 18 6.59 1.58 21.83
C LYS A 18 5.19 1.00 22.01
N PHE A 19 5.13 -0.24 22.45
CA PHE A 19 3.87 -0.89 22.80
C PHE A 19 3.53 -0.70 24.29
N VAL A 20 2.30 -0.30 24.55
CA VAL A 20 1.77 -0.21 25.92
C VAL A 20 0.53 -1.10 26.02
N PRO A 21 0.58 -2.15 26.83
CA PRO A 21 1.73 -2.68 27.58
C PRO A 21 2.75 -3.43 26.69
N LYS A 22 3.98 -3.47 27.15
CA LYS A 22 5.15 -4.04 26.43
C LYS A 22 4.97 -5.51 26.00
N ARG A 23 4.15 -6.27 26.69
CA ARG A 23 3.88 -7.69 26.37
C ARG A 23 3.42 -7.93 24.92
N TYR A 24 2.82 -6.93 24.26
CA TYR A 24 2.35 -7.04 22.88
C TYR A 24 3.48 -6.95 21.84
N GLU A 25 4.68 -6.50 22.20
CA GLU A 25 5.83 -6.52 21.29
C GLU A 25 6.14 -7.94 20.78
N LYS A 26 6.02 -8.94 21.64
CA LYS A 26 6.25 -10.34 21.24
C LYS A 26 5.29 -10.78 20.12
N THR A 27 4.02 -10.44 20.25
CA THR A 27 3.00 -10.74 19.24
C THR A 27 3.28 -9.98 17.94
N TYR A 28 3.63 -8.70 18.04
CA TYR A 28 3.99 -7.88 16.90
C TYR A 28 5.17 -8.47 16.12
N PHE A 29 6.28 -8.77 16.79
CA PHE A 29 7.45 -9.36 16.14
C PHE A 29 7.14 -10.70 15.49
N ASN A 30 6.36 -11.55 16.16
CA ASN A 30 5.96 -12.84 15.59
C ASN A 30 5.18 -12.67 14.27
N TRP A 31 4.27 -11.71 14.21
CA TRP A 31 3.53 -11.41 12.99
C TRP A 31 4.41 -10.79 11.90
N MET A 32 5.23 -9.81 12.25
CA MET A 32 6.03 -9.06 11.29
C MET A 32 7.19 -9.88 10.71
N GLU A 33 7.83 -10.73 11.51
CA GLU A 33 8.94 -11.60 11.07
C GLU A 33 8.45 -12.75 10.18
N ASN A 34 7.20 -13.20 10.37
CA ASN A 34 6.57 -14.26 9.59
C ASN A 34 5.59 -13.73 8.53
N ILE A 35 5.66 -12.44 8.19
CA ILE A 35 4.72 -11.83 7.28
C ILE A 35 4.78 -12.47 5.89
N GLN A 36 3.62 -12.76 5.32
CA GLN A 36 3.47 -13.29 3.98
C GLN A 36 3.00 -12.19 3.02
N ASP A 37 3.23 -12.39 1.73
CA ASP A 37 2.69 -11.51 0.72
C ASP A 37 1.15 -11.59 0.71
N TRP A 38 0.54 -10.46 0.55
CA TRP A 38 -0.90 -10.32 0.55
C TRP A 38 -1.38 -9.87 -0.82
N CYS A 39 -2.22 -10.69 -1.45
CA CYS A 39 -2.91 -10.29 -2.66
C CYS A 39 -4.03 -9.31 -2.30
N ILE A 40 -3.94 -8.10 -2.82
CA ILE A 40 -4.89 -7.01 -2.55
C ILE A 40 -5.97 -6.86 -3.62
N SER A 41 -5.90 -7.61 -4.70
CA SER A 41 -6.91 -7.59 -5.76
C SER A 41 -8.11 -8.50 -5.41
N ARG A 42 -9.32 -8.03 -5.73
CA ARG A 42 -10.57 -8.75 -5.56
C ARG A 42 -11.41 -8.65 -6.81
N GLN A 43 -12.05 -9.74 -7.18
CA GLN A 43 -12.97 -9.84 -8.31
C GLN A 43 -14.39 -9.50 -7.83
N LEU A 44 -14.60 -8.22 -7.52
CA LEU A 44 -15.90 -7.71 -7.09
C LEU A 44 -16.52 -6.92 -8.23
N TRP A 45 -17.82 -7.01 -8.34
CA TRP A 45 -18.55 -6.23 -9.35
C TRP A 45 -18.50 -4.73 -9.08
N TRP A 46 -18.36 -4.33 -7.82
CA TRP A 46 -18.42 -2.95 -7.41
C TRP A 46 -17.37 -2.67 -6.31
N GLY A 47 -16.65 -1.55 -6.43
CA GLY A 47 -15.61 -1.16 -5.49
C GLY A 47 -14.56 -0.23 -6.13
N HIS A 48 -13.53 0.09 -5.36
CA HIS A 48 -12.39 0.86 -5.86
C HIS A 48 -11.55 0.02 -6.79
N GLN A 49 -11.48 0.42 -8.05
CA GLN A 49 -10.65 -0.25 -9.04
C GLN A 49 -9.16 -0.03 -8.75
N ILE A 50 -8.36 -1.06 -8.96
CA ILE A 50 -6.91 -0.99 -8.75
C ILE A 50 -6.31 0.05 -9.71
N PRO A 51 -5.52 1.02 -9.21
CA PRO A 51 -4.93 2.08 -10.01
C PRO A 51 -3.65 1.61 -10.73
N ALA A 52 -3.69 0.44 -11.34
CA ALA A 52 -2.63 -0.17 -12.12
C ALA A 52 -3.05 -0.26 -13.59
N TYR A 53 -2.12 0.12 -14.49
CA TYR A 53 -2.36 0.19 -15.93
C TYR A 53 -1.29 -0.62 -16.64
N TYR A 54 -1.72 -1.68 -17.31
CA TYR A 54 -0.84 -2.58 -18.04
C TYR A 54 -0.59 -2.06 -19.46
N CYS A 55 0.67 -1.99 -19.85
CA CYS A 55 1.04 -1.66 -21.21
C CYS A 55 1.00 -2.92 -22.08
N GLU A 56 0.21 -2.88 -23.15
CA GLU A 56 0.06 -4.01 -24.08
C GLU A 56 1.32 -4.28 -24.90
N GLU A 57 2.17 -3.28 -25.08
CA GLU A 57 3.39 -3.41 -25.90
C GLU A 57 4.60 -3.92 -25.13
N CYS A 58 4.81 -3.47 -23.90
CA CYS A 58 6.02 -3.84 -23.14
C CYS A 58 5.74 -4.59 -21.85
N GLY A 59 4.46 -4.81 -21.48
CA GLY A 59 4.06 -5.51 -20.26
C GLY A 59 4.37 -4.74 -18.96
N HIS A 60 4.82 -3.48 -19.07
CA HIS A 60 5.10 -2.66 -17.89
C HIS A 60 3.82 -2.27 -17.16
N ILE A 61 3.86 -2.33 -15.83
CA ILE A 61 2.75 -1.92 -14.97
C ILE A 61 3.00 -0.47 -14.52
N ASN A 62 2.13 0.43 -14.96
CA ASN A 62 2.16 1.83 -14.54
C ASN A 62 1.17 2.00 -13.38
N VAL A 63 1.60 2.60 -12.29
CA VAL A 63 0.73 2.87 -11.12
C VAL A 63 0.54 4.38 -10.99
N ALA A 64 -0.70 4.84 -11.14
CA ALA A 64 -0.99 6.27 -11.14
C ALA A 64 -2.36 6.58 -10.52
N LYS A 65 -2.52 7.77 -9.92
CA LYS A 65 -3.79 8.23 -9.33
C LYS A 65 -4.89 8.44 -10.36
N SER A 66 -4.53 8.72 -11.60
CA SER A 66 -5.42 8.87 -12.75
C SER A 66 -4.82 8.14 -13.94
N ALA A 67 -5.66 7.76 -14.91
CA ALA A 67 -5.21 7.05 -16.08
C ALA A 67 -4.05 7.81 -16.77
N PRO A 68 -2.86 7.21 -16.88
CA PRO A 68 -1.75 7.81 -17.60
C PRO A 68 -2.00 7.79 -19.10
N ASN A 69 -1.57 8.83 -19.80
CA ASN A 69 -1.73 8.92 -21.27
C ASN A 69 -0.71 8.06 -22.02
N LYS A 70 0.41 7.74 -21.38
CA LYS A 70 1.51 6.97 -21.98
C LYS A 70 2.20 6.10 -20.98
N CYS A 71 2.71 4.97 -21.45
CA CYS A 71 3.54 4.08 -20.66
C CYS A 71 4.86 4.77 -20.28
N GLU A 72 5.20 4.74 -19.01
CA GLU A 72 6.44 5.34 -18.48
C GLU A 72 7.70 4.70 -19.06
N LYS A 73 7.61 3.41 -19.45
CA LYS A 73 8.77 2.65 -19.95
C LYS A 73 8.97 2.76 -21.47
N CYS A 74 7.92 2.64 -22.27
CA CYS A 74 8.04 2.58 -23.74
C CYS A 74 7.34 3.75 -24.48
N GLY A 75 6.58 4.59 -23.74
CA GLY A 75 5.87 5.72 -24.31
C GLY A 75 4.60 5.36 -25.11
N SER A 76 4.21 4.09 -25.19
CA SER A 76 2.98 3.64 -25.85
C SER A 76 1.75 4.19 -25.14
N ASP A 77 0.71 4.48 -25.90
CA ASP A 77 -0.61 4.89 -25.43
C ASP A 77 -1.57 3.72 -25.21
N LYS A 78 -1.15 2.49 -25.56
CA LYS A 78 -1.95 1.28 -25.39
C LYS A 78 -1.86 0.77 -23.94
N LEU A 79 -2.65 1.38 -23.09
CA LEU A 79 -2.76 1.05 -21.68
C LEU A 79 -4.17 0.58 -21.35
N HIS A 80 -4.29 -0.50 -20.56
CA HIS A 80 -5.57 -0.90 -19.97
C HIS A 80 -5.47 -0.99 -18.46
N GLN A 81 -6.49 -0.51 -17.77
CA GLN A 81 -6.56 -0.55 -16.33
C GLN A 81 -6.88 -1.97 -15.85
N ASP A 82 -6.31 -2.35 -14.72
CA ASP A 82 -6.64 -3.59 -14.03
C ASP A 82 -8.16 -3.61 -13.74
N PRO A 83 -8.89 -4.68 -14.13
CA PRO A 83 -10.34 -4.77 -13.92
C PRO A 83 -10.72 -5.07 -12.47
N ASP A 84 -9.77 -5.54 -11.65
CA ASP A 84 -10.00 -5.92 -10.27
C ASP A 84 -10.18 -4.70 -9.35
N THR A 85 -10.75 -4.94 -8.18
CA THR A 85 -10.94 -3.94 -7.14
C THR A 85 -9.98 -4.16 -5.99
N LEU A 86 -9.67 -3.09 -5.26
CA LEU A 86 -8.87 -3.17 -4.04
C LEU A 86 -9.65 -3.84 -2.92
N ASP A 87 -8.96 -4.69 -2.17
CA ASP A 87 -9.46 -5.22 -0.91
C ASP A 87 -9.83 -4.09 0.05
N THR A 88 -10.99 -4.22 0.70
CA THR A 88 -11.48 -3.21 1.66
C THR A 88 -10.48 -2.96 2.80
N TRP A 89 -9.77 -3.99 3.26
CA TRP A 89 -8.78 -3.87 4.31
C TRP A 89 -7.55 -3.07 3.91
N PHE A 90 -7.27 -2.97 2.61
CA PHE A 90 -6.19 -2.09 2.13
C PHE A 90 -6.47 -0.63 2.47
N SER A 91 -7.67 -0.14 2.16
CA SER A 91 -8.08 1.22 2.50
C SER A 91 -8.23 1.42 4.02
N SER A 92 -8.76 0.42 4.73
CA SER A 92 -8.92 0.47 6.18
C SER A 92 -7.60 0.58 6.92
N ALA A 93 -6.53 -0.02 6.40
CA ALA A 93 -5.19 0.08 6.98
C ALA A 93 -4.61 1.51 6.92
N LEU A 94 -5.13 2.37 6.04
CA LEU A 94 -4.70 3.76 5.92
C LEU A 94 -5.35 4.69 6.96
N TRP A 95 -6.38 4.23 7.67
CA TRP A 95 -7.17 5.04 8.58
C TRP A 95 -6.35 5.79 9.64
N PRO A 96 -5.35 5.20 10.32
CA PRO A 96 -4.63 5.87 11.40
C PRO A 96 -3.96 7.18 11.02
N PHE A 97 -3.58 7.36 9.76
CA PHE A 97 -2.93 8.58 9.27
C PHE A 97 -3.77 9.35 8.24
N SER A 98 -4.71 8.71 7.54
CA SER A 98 -5.59 9.42 6.61
C SER A 98 -6.56 10.37 7.33
N THR A 99 -7.00 10.00 8.52
CA THR A 99 -7.83 10.85 9.38
C THR A 99 -7.09 12.09 9.93
N LEU A 100 -5.76 12.04 9.95
CA LEU A 100 -4.91 13.16 10.34
C LEU A 100 -4.52 14.06 9.15
N GLY A 101 -5.13 13.84 7.99
CA GLY A 101 -4.95 14.68 6.82
C GLY A 101 -3.99 14.17 5.76
N TRP A 102 -3.37 12.98 5.94
CA TRP A 102 -2.56 12.37 4.88
C TRP A 102 -3.40 12.18 3.59
N PRO A 103 -2.86 12.43 2.38
CA PRO A 103 -1.45 12.64 2.05
C PRO A 103 -0.95 14.09 2.10
N ASN A 104 -1.72 15.03 2.66
CA ASN A 104 -1.23 16.40 2.87
C ASN A 104 -0.19 16.44 4.00
N LYS A 105 1.08 16.54 3.60
CA LYS A 105 2.22 16.56 4.54
C LYS A 105 2.31 17.83 5.39
N GLU A 106 1.54 18.87 5.04
CA GLU A 106 1.47 20.15 5.78
C GLU A 106 0.40 20.13 6.86
N SER A 107 -0.39 19.06 6.97
CA SER A 107 -1.37 18.91 8.02
C SER A 107 -0.71 18.96 9.40
N GLU A 108 -1.22 19.82 10.29
CA GLU A 108 -0.70 19.94 11.65
C GLU A 108 -0.90 18.68 12.48
N ASP A 109 -1.97 17.95 12.22
CA ASP A 109 -2.31 16.71 12.92
C ASP A 109 -1.42 15.52 12.53
N LEU A 110 -0.62 15.64 11.47
CA LEU A 110 0.30 14.61 10.98
C LEU A 110 1.74 14.76 11.52
N LYS A 111 2.03 15.86 12.24
CA LYS A 111 3.38 16.18 12.75
C LYS A 111 3.72 15.51 14.07
#